data_71420ecf17e5dfa649d997a3f617cc43
#
_entry.id   71420ecf17e5dfa649d997a3f617cc43
#
_cell.length_a   1.000
_cell.length_b   1.000
_cell.length_c   1.000
_cell.angle_alpha   90.00
_cell.angle_beta   90.00
_cell.angle_gamma   90.00
#
_symmetry.space_group_name_H-M   'P 1'
#
loop_
_entity.id
_entity.type
_entity.pdbx_description
1 polymer ?
#
loop_
_entity_poly.entity_id
_entity_poly.type
_entity_poly.pdbx_seq_one_letter_code
_entity_poly.pdbx_strand_id
1 'polypeptide(L)'
;SPALKKLGVKNRSRLFEIPPHIEYLTVKPHMKRYMQVSAEIYGVLLKYVAPEDVHVYSIDEYFIDSTPYLPLYKKTPRELAQMLLDAVLEATKIYATVGIGTNLFLAKVALDILAKHAPDFIGYLDESLFKETIWHHRPLTDIWQIGNGIANRLHKYGAYDLHGITMVPEAKLYKEFGVNAELIIDHAWGREPCTIA
;
A
#
# COMPACT_ATOMS: atom_id res chain seq x y z
N SER A 1 -12.37 12.39 -6.87
CA SER A 1 -13.33 12.35 -5.73
C SER A 1 -14.18 11.09 -5.80
N PRO A 2 -14.77 10.63 -4.67
CA PRO A 2 -15.68 9.48 -4.68
C PRO A 2 -16.87 9.65 -5.64
N ALA A 3 -17.41 10.87 -5.76
CA ALA A 3 -18.50 11.17 -6.68
C ALA A 3 -18.10 10.94 -8.14
N LEU A 4 -16.93 11.41 -8.56
CA LEU A 4 -16.43 11.19 -9.91
C LEU A 4 -16.11 9.72 -10.18
N LYS A 5 -15.61 8.96 -9.18
CA LYS A 5 -15.40 7.51 -9.31
C LYS A 5 -16.71 6.77 -9.58
N LYS A 6 -17.81 7.14 -8.92
CA LYS A 6 -19.15 6.57 -9.18
C LYS A 6 -19.64 6.81 -10.62
N LEU A 7 -19.18 7.89 -11.25
CA LEU A 7 -19.46 8.22 -12.65
C LEU A 7 -18.44 7.59 -13.64
N GLY A 8 -17.59 6.67 -13.18
CA GLY A 8 -16.64 5.96 -14.01
C GLY A 8 -15.32 6.71 -14.28
N VAL A 9 -15.11 7.90 -13.71
CA VAL A 9 -13.87 8.66 -13.87
C VAL A 9 -12.77 7.99 -13.03
N LYS A 10 -11.70 7.54 -13.68
CA LYS A 10 -10.57 6.88 -13.04
C LYS A 10 -9.82 7.84 -12.09
N ASN A 11 -9.13 7.26 -11.10
CA ASN A 11 -8.21 8.04 -10.29
C ASN A 11 -7.06 8.59 -11.16
N ARG A 12 -6.62 9.84 -10.88
CA ARG A 12 -5.57 10.53 -11.65
C ARG A 12 -5.87 10.71 -13.14
N SER A 13 -7.15 10.68 -13.56
CA SER A 13 -7.51 11.04 -14.94
C SER A 13 -7.06 12.46 -15.27
N ARG A 14 -6.55 12.64 -16.47
CA ARG A 14 -6.26 13.97 -17.01
C ARG A 14 -7.57 14.67 -17.34
N LEU A 15 -7.58 16.00 -17.35
CA LEU A 15 -8.83 16.77 -17.59
C LEU A 15 -9.50 16.41 -18.91
N PHE A 16 -8.72 16.17 -19.96
CA PHE A 16 -9.26 15.79 -21.27
C PHE A 16 -9.78 14.34 -21.36
N GLU A 17 -9.49 13.51 -20.36
CA GLU A 17 -10.01 12.14 -20.26
C GLU A 17 -11.37 12.07 -19.57
N ILE A 18 -11.81 13.19 -18.96
CA ILE A 18 -13.12 13.26 -18.29
C ILE A 18 -14.17 13.50 -19.37
N PRO A 19 -15.23 12.65 -19.45
CA PRO A 19 -16.30 12.84 -20.43
C PRO A 19 -16.94 14.23 -20.35
N PRO A 20 -17.20 14.89 -21.49
CA PRO A 20 -17.68 16.30 -21.52
C PRO A 20 -19.02 16.54 -20.80
N HIS A 21 -19.83 15.48 -20.65
CA HIS A 21 -21.13 15.56 -19.97
C HIS A 21 -21.04 15.49 -18.43
N ILE A 22 -19.84 15.29 -17.89
CA ILE A 22 -19.64 15.24 -16.42
C ILE A 22 -19.23 16.62 -15.93
N GLU A 23 -20.06 17.23 -15.12
CA GLU A 23 -19.72 18.47 -14.42
C GLU A 23 -18.76 18.21 -13.25
N TYR A 24 -17.71 19.00 -13.14
CA TYR A 24 -16.75 18.92 -12.05
C TYR A 24 -16.12 20.28 -11.74
N LEU A 25 -15.62 20.41 -10.51
CA LEU A 25 -14.85 21.56 -10.07
C LEU A 25 -13.36 21.20 -10.02
N THR A 26 -12.54 22.08 -10.59
CA THR A 26 -11.08 22.00 -10.46
C THR A 26 -10.63 22.90 -9.32
N VAL A 27 -9.95 22.32 -8.34
CA VAL A 27 -9.36 23.08 -7.20
C VAL A 27 -7.85 22.96 -7.20
N LYS A 28 -7.18 24.05 -6.81
CA LYS A 28 -5.71 24.04 -6.66
C LYS A 28 -5.31 23.20 -5.43
N PRO A 29 -4.26 22.38 -5.54
CA PRO A 29 -3.74 21.65 -4.39
C PRO A 29 -3.13 22.62 -3.36
N HIS A 30 -3.39 22.36 -2.08
CA HIS A 30 -2.86 23.14 -0.97
C HIS A 30 -1.74 22.39 -0.24
N MET A 31 -0.59 22.19 -0.90
CA MET A 31 0.52 21.36 -0.40
C MET A 31 0.95 21.71 1.02
N LYS A 32 1.06 23.02 1.35
CA LYS A 32 1.40 23.45 2.72
C LYS A 32 0.41 22.86 3.74
N ARG A 33 -0.90 22.91 3.45
CA ARG A 33 -1.92 22.36 4.36
C ARG A 33 -1.81 20.85 4.46
N TYR A 34 -1.54 20.16 3.33
CA TYR A 34 -1.37 18.70 3.34
C TYR A 34 -0.18 18.29 4.19
N MET A 35 0.96 18.99 4.08
CA MET A 35 2.13 18.75 4.93
C MET A 35 1.85 19.00 6.41
N GLN A 36 1.08 20.07 6.73
CA GLN A 36 0.68 20.36 8.11
C GLN A 36 -0.16 19.22 8.70
N VAL A 37 -1.17 18.77 7.95
CA VAL A 37 -2.03 17.66 8.40
C VAL A 37 -1.26 16.34 8.51
N SER A 38 -0.34 16.07 7.58
CA SER A 38 0.56 14.93 7.67
C SER A 38 1.38 14.97 8.96
N ALA A 39 1.96 16.12 9.30
CA ALA A 39 2.70 16.30 10.54
C ALA A 39 1.81 16.17 11.80
N GLU A 40 0.56 16.64 11.73
CA GLU A 40 -0.43 16.45 12.81
C GLU A 40 -0.70 14.94 13.03
N ILE A 41 -0.93 14.17 11.95
CA ILE A 41 -1.13 12.72 12.01
C ILE A 41 0.11 12.02 12.58
N TYR A 42 1.30 12.35 12.08
CA TYR A 42 2.55 11.81 12.62
C TYR A 42 2.69 12.08 14.11
N GLY A 43 2.39 13.31 14.56
CA GLY A 43 2.38 13.66 15.98
C GLY A 43 1.35 12.88 16.81
N VAL A 44 0.23 12.45 16.22
CA VAL A 44 -0.72 11.55 16.88
C VAL A 44 -0.12 10.16 17.03
N LEU A 45 0.50 9.61 15.98
CA LEU A 45 1.13 8.29 16.02
C LEU A 45 2.25 8.21 17.06
N LEU A 46 3.06 9.26 17.18
CA LEU A 46 4.15 9.35 18.18
C LEU A 46 3.69 9.36 19.66
N LYS A 47 2.41 9.46 19.93
CA LYS A 47 1.87 9.24 21.28
C LYS A 47 1.76 7.77 21.66
N TYR A 48 1.82 6.89 20.69
CA TYR A 48 1.60 5.44 20.84
C TYR A 48 2.83 4.62 20.47
N VAL A 49 3.66 5.11 19.56
CA VAL A 49 4.83 4.40 19.04
C VAL A 49 6.05 5.33 19.02
N ALA A 50 7.24 4.78 19.19
CA ALA A 50 8.48 5.55 19.15
C ALA A 50 8.83 6.00 17.72
N PRO A 51 9.50 7.14 17.55
CA PRO A 51 9.84 7.67 16.21
C PRO A 51 10.75 6.73 15.40
N GLU A 52 11.61 5.95 16.04
CA GLU A 52 12.49 4.97 15.41
C GLU A 52 11.73 3.79 14.78
N ASP A 53 10.52 3.52 15.24
CA ASP A 53 9.65 2.44 14.72
C ASP A 53 8.67 2.94 13.65
N VAL A 54 8.76 4.22 13.25
CA VAL A 54 7.91 4.84 12.24
C VAL A 54 8.73 5.31 11.05
N HIS A 55 8.51 4.72 9.89
CA HIS A 55 9.05 5.21 8.63
C HIS A 55 8.00 6.03 7.88
N VAL A 56 8.27 7.32 7.67
CA VAL A 56 7.43 8.21 6.84
C VAL A 56 7.69 7.91 5.37
N TYR A 57 6.84 7.08 4.78
CA TYR A 57 6.98 6.64 3.39
C TYR A 57 6.57 7.73 2.40
N SER A 58 5.48 8.44 2.68
CA SER A 58 5.00 9.55 1.87
C SER A 58 4.26 10.58 2.73
N ILE A 59 3.67 11.60 2.10
CA ILE A 59 2.90 12.65 2.80
C ILE A 59 1.66 12.09 3.54
N ASP A 60 1.17 10.92 3.14
CA ASP A 60 -0.07 10.33 3.63
C ASP A 60 0.07 8.83 3.98
N GLU A 61 1.29 8.30 3.98
CA GLU A 61 1.56 6.89 4.27
C GLU A 61 2.75 6.73 5.22
N TYR A 62 2.58 5.84 6.20
CA TYR A 62 3.57 5.50 7.22
C TYR A 62 3.68 3.99 7.34
N PHE A 63 4.90 3.47 7.48
CA PHE A 63 5.14 2.13 7.99
C PHE A 63 5.45 2.21 9.47
N ILE A 64 4.91 1.27 10.24
CA ILE A 64 5.12 1.19 11.69
C ILE A 64 5.50 -0.24 12.05
N ASP A 65 6.65 -0.43 12.72
CA ASP A 65 6.92 -1.70 13.38
C ASP A 65 6.07 -1.79 14.64
N SER A 66 5.05 -2.61 14.56
CA SER A 66 4.11 -2.81 15.67
C SER A 66 4.55 -3.87 16.66
N THR A 67 5.59 -4.65 16.35
CA THR A 67 6.03 -5.82 17.11
C THR A 67 6.26 -5.53 18.60
N PRO A 68 7.03 -4.48 19.01
CA PRO A 68 7.27 -4.21 20.42
C PRO A 68 6.02 -3.70 21.16
N TYR A 69 5.03 -3.19 20.44
CA TYR A 69 3.83 -2.57 21.03
C TYR A 69 2.70 -3.54 21.30
N LEU A 70 2.67 -4.72 20.64
CA LEU A 70 1.66 -5.74 20.87
C LEU A 70 1.64 -6.23 22.33
N PRO A 71 2.76 -6.65 22.94
CA PRO A 71 2.81 -7.03 24.34
C PRO A 71 2.63 -5.82 25.28
N LEU A 72 3.15 -4.62 24.89
CA LEU A 72 3.04 -3.41 25.69
C LEU A 72 1.58 -3.00 25.91
N TYR A 73 0.79 -2.97 24.84
CA TYR A 73 -0.63 -2.62 24.90
C TYR A 73 -1.54 -3.83 25.17
N LYS A 74 -0.99 -5.04 25.23
CA LYS A 74 -1.76 -6.30 25.37
C LYS A 74 -2.84 -6.40 24.29
N LYS A 75 -2.46 -6.10 23.04
CA LYS A 75 -3.36 -6.08 21.88
C LYS A 75 -2.88 -7.01 20.79
N THR A 76 -3.83 -7.52 20.03
CA THR A 76 -3.56 -8.14 18.74
C THR A 76 -3.17 -7.06 17.70
N PRO A 77 -2.51 -7.42 16.58
CA PRO A 77 -2.19 -6.46 15.53
C PRO A 77 -3.42 -5.67 15.04
N ARG A 78 -4.57 -6.32 14.91
CA ARG A 78 -5.81 -5.69 14.48
C ARG A 78 -6.37 -4.70 15.51
N GLU A 79 -6.34 -5.04 16.79
CA GLU A 79 -6.78 -4.14 17.86
C GLU A 79 -5.85 -2.92 18.01
N LEU A 80 -4.54 -3.10 17.79
CA LEU A 80 -3.60 -1.99 17.79
C LEU A 80 -3.85 -1.08 16.57
N ALA A 81 -4.05 -1.66 15.39
CA ALA A 81 -4.40 -0.91 14.18
C ALA A 81 -5.67 -0.09 14.39
N GLN A 82 -6.73 -0.70 14.94
CA GLN A 82 -7.99 0.02 15.23
C GLN A 82 -7.77 1.17 16.21
N MET A 83 -6.99 0.96 17.27
CA MET A 83 -6.66 2.00 18.24
C MET A 83 -5.95 3.20 17.58
N LEU A 84 -5.02 2.95 16.66
CA LEU A 84 -4.31 4.02 15.94
C LEU A 84 -5.25 4.74 14.96
N LEU A 85 -6.11 4.00 14.24
CA LEU A 85 -7.13 4.60 13.35
C LEU A 85 -8.09 5.52 14.12
N ASP A 86 -8.58 5.06 15.28
CA ASP A 86 -9.50 5.84 16.12
C ASP A 86 -8.83 7.11 16.63
N ALA A 87 -7.57 7.02 17.07
CA ALA A 87 -6.80 8.18 17.53
C ALA A 87 -6.58 9.22 16.41
N VAL A 88 -6.26 8.78 15.19
CA VAL A 88 -6.11 9.67 14.03
C VAL A 88 -7.45 10.31 13.67
N LEU A 89 -8.53 9.53 13.63
CA LEU A 89 -9.87 10.03 13.33
C LEU A 89 -10.36 11.03 14.38
N GLU A 90 -10.14 10.76 15.66
CA GLU A 90 -10.52 11.66 16.75
C GLU A 90 -9.80 13.01 16.64
N ALA A 91 -8.49 12.97 16.40
CA ALA A 91 -7.66 14.17 16.37
C ALA A 91 -7.85 15.01 15.09
N THR A 92 -8.00 14.37 13.93
CA THR A 92 -7.93 15.06 12.63
C THR A 92 -9.24 15.04 11.83
N LYS A 93 -10.21 14.21 12.22
CA LYS A 93 -11.45 13.93 11.48
C LYS A 93 -11.19 13.32 10.09
N ILE A 94 -10.02 12.72 9.88
CA ILE A 94 -9.64 12.06 8.64
C ILE A 94 -9.72 10.54 8.85
N TYR A 95 -10.42 9.87 7.95
CA TYR A 95 -10.43 8.41 7.87
C TYR A 95 -9.14 7.92 7.22
N ALA A 96 -8.52 6.93 7.83
CA ALA A 96 -7.35 6.25 7.29
C ALA A 96 -7.62 4.74 7.10
N THR A 97 -6.72 4.05 6.45
CA THR A 97 -6.75 2.60 6.24
C THR A 97 -5.45 1.99 6.71
N VAL A 98 -5.47 0.75 7.16
CA VAL A 98 -4.27 0.04 7.62
C VAL A 98 -4.11 -1.29 6.90
N GLY A 99 -2.92 -1.53 6.39
CA GLY A 99 -2.47 -2.86 5.97
C GLY A 99 -1.56 -3.45 7.05
N ILE A 100 -1.87 -4.64 7.51
CA ILE A 100 -1.07 -5.41 8.46
C ILE A 100 -0.38 -6.52 7.68
N GLY A 101 0.93 -6.66 7.84
CA GLY A 101 1.72 -7.71 7.19
C GLY A 101 2.89 -8.15 8.06
N THR A 102 3.40 -9.34 7.79
CA THR A 102 4.59 -9.88 8.47
C THR A 102 5.90 -9.27 7.94
N ASN A 103 5.82 -8.47 6.88
CA ASN A 103 6.90 -7.65 6.33
C ASN A 103 6.32 -6.41 5.63
N LEU A 104 7.17 -5.47 5.21
CA LEU A 104 6.76 -4.21 4.60
C LEU A 104 5.97 -4.42 3.30
N PHE A 105 6.37 -5.37 2.46
CA PHE A 105 5.67 -5.68 1.20
C PHE A 105 4.25 -6.19 1.47
N LEU A 106 4.10 -7.16 2.36
CA LEU A 106 2.79 -7.72 2.70
C LEU A 106 1.88 -6.68 3.36
N ALA A 107 2.44 -5.83 4.24
CA ALA A 107 1.69 -4.72 4.83
C ALA A 107 1.19 -3.74 3.75
N LYS A 108 2.05 -3.38 2.78
CA LYS A 108 1.69 -2.46 1.70
C LYS A 108 0.66 -3.05 0.75
N VAL A 109 0.79 -4.33 0.40
CA VAL A 109 -0.17 -5.04 -0.46
C VAL A 109 -1.52 -5.20 0.27
N ALA A 110 -1.50 -5.54 1.56
CA ALA A 110 -2.71 -5.60 2.39
C ALA A 110 -3.43 -4.23 2.42
N LEU A 111 -2.68 -3.12 2.54
CA LEU A 111 -3.22 -1.77 2.49
C LEU A 111 -3.90 -1.47 1.15
N ASP A 112 -3.18 -1.71 0.04
CA ASP A 112 -3.62 -1.26 -1.28
C ASP A 112 -4.75 -2.10 -1.87
N ILE A 113 -4.75 -3.40 -1.62
CA ILE A 113 -5.70 -4.35 -2.23
C ILE A 113 -6.83 -4.72 -1.27
N LEU A 114 -6.55 -4.98 0.01
CA LEU A 114 -7.55 -5.50 0.94
C LEU A 114 -8.21 -4.40 1.78
N ALA A 115 -7.43 -3.55 2.46
CA ALA A 115 -7.94 -2.60 3.44
C ALA A 115 -8.95 -1.60 2.85
N LYS A 116 -8.74 -1.16 1.62
CA LYS A 116 -9.61 -0.20 0.93
C LYS A 116 -11.02 -0.75 0.65
N HIS A 117 -11.19 -2.06 0.71
CA HIS A 117 -12.47 -2.76 0.48
C HIS A 117 -13.00 -3.42 1.75
N ALA A 118 -12.23 -3.41 2.84
CA ALA A 118 -12.66 -3.96 4.12
C ALA A 118 -13.63 -2.98 4.84
N PRO A 119 -14.69 -3.49 5.49
CA PRO A 119 -15.69 -2.64 6.16
C PRO A 119 -15.10 -1.86 7.35
N ASP A 120 -14.03 -2.34 7.95
CA ASP A 120 -13.31 -1.73 9.06
C ASP A 120 -12.00 -1.03 8.63
N PHE A 121 -11.74 -0.93 7.32
CA PHE A 121 -10.54 -0.30 6.75
C PHE A 121 -9.22 -0.96 7.13
N ILE A 122 -9.24 -2.24 7.55
CA ILE A 122 -8.06 -3.00 7.95
C ILE A 122 -7.90 -4.23 7.06
N GLY A 123 -6.76 -4.33 6.35
CA GLY A 123 -6.34 -5.52 5.62
C GLY A 123 -5.26 -6.28 6.39
N TYR A 124 -5.18 -7.59 6.23
CA TYR A 124 -4.15 -8.43 6.83
C TYR A 124 -3.60 -9.43 5.81
N LEU A 125 -2.29 -9.58 5.77
CA LEU A 125 -1.60 -10.63 5.02
C LEU A 125 -0.42 -11.17 5.83
N ASP A 126 -0.34 -12.49 5.89
CA ASP A 126 0.87 -13.24 6.10
C ASP A 126 1.26 -13.96 4.79
N GLU A 127 2.37 -14.69 4.80
CA GLU A 127 2.86 -15.39 3.61
C GLU A 127 1.90 -16.47 3.08
N SER A 128 1.17 -17.13 3.97
CA SER A 128 0.19 -18.16 3.61
C SER A 128 -1.01 -17.54 2.92
N LEU A 129 -1.61 -16.56 3.58
CA LEU A 129 -2.78 -15.85 3.09
C LEU A 129 -2.49 -15.07 1.81
N PHE A 130 -1.26 -14.54 1.67
CA PHE A 130 -0.80 -13.91 0.43
C PHE A 130 -0.84 -14.89 -0.76
N LYS A 131 -0.31 -16.10 -0.58
CA LYS A 131 -0.35 -17.13 -1.64
C LYS A 131 -1.76 -17.58 -1.97
N GLU A 132 -2.63 -17.67 -0.98
CA GLU A 132 -4.02 -18.08 -1.16
C GLU A 132 -4.86 -17.02 -1.88
N THR A 133 -4.64 -15.73 -1.59
CA THR A 133 -5.57 -14.67 -1.99
C THR A 133 -5.01 -13.68 -3.00
N ILE A 134 -3.69 -13.41 -2.98
CA ILE A 134 -3.06 -12.34 -3.77
C ILE A 134 -2.16 -12.88 -4.88
N TRP A 135 -1.64 -14.09 -4.76
CA TRP A 135 -0.63 -14.61 -5.69
C TRP A 135 -1.07 -14.58 -7.16
N HIS A 136 -2.38 -14.74 -7.40
CA HIS A 136 -3.00 -14.67 -8.73
C HIS A 136 -3.75 -13.36 -8.99
N HIS A 137 -3.52 -12.33 -8.17
CA HIS A 137 -4.15 -11.02 -8.36
C HIS A 137 -3.71 -10.37 -9.68
N ARG A 138 -4.65 -9.76 -10.37
CA ARG A 138 -4.44 -9.01 -11.61
C ARG A 138 -5.22 -7.70 -11.57
N PRO A 139 -4.68 -6.64 -12.17
CA PRO A 139 -3.42 -6.57 -12.92
C PRO A 139 -2.19 -6.47 -12.00
N LEU A 140 -1.01 -6.83 -12.51
CA LEU A 140 0.27 -6.69 -11.80
C LEU A 140 0.56 -5.26 -11.35
N THR A 141 0.01 -4.26 -12.04
CA THR A 141 0.19 -2.83 -11.71
C THR A 141 -0.48 -2.40 -10.41
N ASP A 142 -1.31 -3.23 -9.80
CA ASP A 142 -1.86 -2.98 -8.46
C ASP A 142 -0.88 -3.37 -7.36
N ILE A 143 0.16 -4.14 -7.70
CA ILE A 143 1.19 -4.58 -6.78
C ILE A 143 2.24 -3.48 -6.60
N TRP A 144 2.57 -3.23 -5.35
CA TRP A 144 3.57 -2.24 -4.97
C TRP A 144 4.87 -2.44 -5.76
N GLN A 145 5.44 -1.33 -6.24
CA GLN A 145 6.64 -1.24 -7.08
C GLN A 145 6.53 -1.85 -8.48
N ILE A 146 5.40 -2.40 -8.90
CA ILE A 146 5.20 -2.86 -10.28
C ILE A 146 4.40 -1.84 -11.07
N GLY A 147 5.10 -0.93 -11.75
CA GLY A 147 4.48 -0.01 -12.71
C GLY A 147 4.30 -0.63 -14.10
N ASN A 148 3.62 0.11 -14.99
CA ASN A 148 3.35 -0.35 -16.38
C ASN A 148 4.61 -0.82 -17.12
N GLY A 149 5.76 -0.15 -16.93
CA GLY A 149 7.01 -0.53 -17.60
C GLY A 149 7.52 -1.91 -17.18
N ILE A 150 7.41 -2.25 -15.88
CA ILE A 150 7.80 -3.58 -15.36
C ILE A 150 6.77 -4.62 -15.79
N ALA A 151 5.48 -4.35 -15.63
CA ALA A 151 4.41 -5.26 -16.02
C ALA A 151 4.49 -5.64 -17.50
N ASN A 152 4.68 -4.67 -18.41
CA ASN A 152 4.80 -4.92 -19.84
C ASN A 152 6.01 -5.81 -20.20
N ARG A 153 7.12 -5.69 -19.45
CA ARG A 153 8.29 -6.55 -19.64
C ARG A 153 8.04 -7.97 -19.12
N LEU A 154 7.37 -8.11 -17.97
CA LEU A 154 6.98 -9.39 -17.41
C LEU A 154 6.00 -10.14 -18.31
N HIS A 155 5.05 -9.43 -18.93
CA HIS A 155 4.10 -10.00 -19.90
C HIS A 155 4.79 -10.68 -21.09
N LYS A 156 5.98 -10.22 -21.51
CA LYS A 156 6.74 -10.89 -22.60
C LYS A 156 7.18 -12.30 -22.23
N TYR A 157 7.26 -12.60 -20.94
CA TYR A 157 7.60 -13.93 -20.39
C TYR A 157 6.35 -14.73 -19.98
N GLY A 158 5.15 -14.21 -20.26
CA GLY A 158 3.88 -14.87 -19.88
C GLY A 158 3.51 -14.67 -18.40
N ALA A 159 4.22 -13.81 -17.65
CA ALA A 159 3.92 -13.52 -16.26
C ALA A 159 2.89 -12.37 -16.17
N TYR A 160 1.66 -12.70 -15.79
CA TYR A 160 0.54 -11.75 -15.66
C TYR A 160 0.10 -11.55 -14.21
N ASP A 161 0.64 -12.31 -13.29
CA ASP A 161 0.42 -12.27 -11.84
C ASP A 161 1.72 -12.64 -11.10
N LEU A 162 1.74 -12.56 -9.78
CA LEU A 162 2.92 -12.84 -8.98
C LEU A 162 3.35 -14.30 -9.08
N HIS A 163 2.40 -15.25 -9.12
CA HIS A 163 2.71 -16.65 -9.35
C HIS A 163 3.40 -16.85 -10.72
N GLY A 164 2.91 -16.19 -11.77
CA GLY A 164 3.54 -16.24 -13.09
C GLY A 164 4.99 -15.76 -13.09
N ILE A 165 5.34 -14.77 -12.25
CA ILE A 165 6.73 -14.31 -12.10
C ILE A 165 7.61 -15.44 -11.55
N THR A 166 7.14 -16.21 -10.56
CA THR A 166 7.93 -17.30 -9.96
C THR A 166 8.21 -18.45 -10.94
N MET A 167 7.46 -18.53 -12.03
CA MET A 167 7.65 -19.53 -13.10
C MET A 167 8.68 -19.08 -14.16
N VAL A 168 9.07 -17.82 -14.16
CA VAL A 168 10.11 -17.30 -15.08
C VAL A 168 11.48 -17.67 -14.52
N PRO A 169 12.39 -18.28 -15.31
CA PRO A 169 13.74 -18.56 -14.86
C PRO A 169 14.45 -17.28 -14.38
N GLU A 170 15.04 -17.31 -13.18
CA GLU A 170 15.68 -16.14 -12.56
C GLU A 170 16.71 -15.48 -13.48
N ALA A 171 17.52 -16.30 -14.20
CA ALA A 171 18.49 -15.77 -15.16
C ALA A 171 17.86 -14.87 -16.25
N LYS A 172 16.60 -15.10 -16.63
CA LYS A 172 15.88 -14.23 -17.55
C LYS A 172 15.43 -12.94 -16.87
N LEU A 173 15.00 -13.02 -15.62
CA LEU A 173 14.63 -11.85 -14.82
C LEU A 173 15.87 -10.96 -14.58
N TYR A 174 16.99 -11.53 -14.19
CA TYR A 174 18.26 -10.77 -14.04
C TYR A 174 18.73 -10.14 -15.36
N LYS A 175 18.59 -10.84 -16.48
CA LYS A 175 18.90 -10.28 -17.81
C LYS A 175 18.02 -9.08 -18.17
N GLU A 176 16.73 -9.15 -17.83
CA GLU A 176 15.74 -8.11 -18.18
C GLU A 176 15.77 -6.91 -17.22
N PHE A 177 15.96 -7.16 -15.91
CA PHE A 177 15.78 -6.16 -14.85
C PHE A 177 17.06 -5.79 -14.10
N GLY A 178 18.19 -6.51 -14.34
CA GLY A 178 19.41 -6.32 -13.59
C GLY A 178 19.21 -6.61 -12.10
N VAL A 179 19.82 -5.82 -11.22
CA VAL A 179 19.70 -5.94 -9.76
C VAL A 179 18.25 -5.84 -9.26
N ASN A 180 17.39 -5.10 -9.97
CA ASN A 180 15.99 -4.99 -9.61
C ASN A 180 15.22 -6.33 -9.72
N ALA A 181 15.81 -7.35 -10.36
CA ALA A 181 15.23 -8.68 -10.40
C ALA A 181 15.10 -9.30 -9.00
N GLU A 182 16.03 -9.03 -8.09
CA GLU A 182 15.98 -9.53 -6.71
C GLU A 182 14.70 -9.12 -6.02
N LEU A 183 14.37 -7.82 -6.06
CA LEU A 183 13.14 -7.29 -5.49
C LEU A 183 11.89 -7.91 -6.14
N ILE A 184 11.89 -8.05 -7.47
CA ILE A 184 10.76 -8.64 -8.21
C ILE A 184 10.56 -10.11 -7.81
N ILE A 185 11.63 -10.86 -7.66
CA ILE A 185 11.62 -12.27 -7.25
C ILE A 185 11.12 -12.38 -5.80
N ASP A 186 11.69 -11.61 -4.89
CA ASP A 186 11.30 -11.64 -3.48
C ASP A 186 9.82 -11.28 -3.29
N HIS A 187 9.37 -10.18 -3.91
CA HIS A 187 7.97 -9.79 -3.86
C HIS A 187 7.02 -10.83 -4.49
N ALA A 188 7.45 -11.53 -5.55
CA ALA A 188 6.66 -12.60 -6.12
C ALA A 188 6.47 -13.77 -5.14
N TRP A 189 7.38 -13.96 -4.20
CA TRP A 189 7.27 -14.94 -3.12
C TRP A 189 6.66 -14.39 -1.83
N GLY A 190 6.27 -13.13 -1.78
CA GLY A 190 5.76 -12.46 -0.59
C GLY A 190 6.83 -12.11 0.43
N ARG A 191 8.08 -11.95 0.00
CA ARG A 191 9.24 -11.63 0.84
C ARG A 191 9.63 -10.17 0.69
N GLU A 192 10.21 -9.60 1.74
CA GLU A 192 10.79 -8.26 1.75
C GLU A 192 11.98 -8.26 2.71
N PRO A 193 13.21 -8.09 2.19
CA PRO A 193 14.40 -8.08 3.05
C PRO A 193 14.61 -6.75 3.78
N CYS A 194 13.96 -5.66 3.33
CA CYS A 194 14.10 -4.37 3.98
C CYS A 194 13.32 -4.30 5.30
N THR A 195 13.89 -3.57 6.26
CA THR A 195 13.29 -3.25 7.56
C THR A 195 13.13 -1.74 7.72
N ILE A 196 12.46 -1.30 8.78
CA ILE A 196 12.30 0.11 9.11
C ILE A 196 13.59 0.72 9.67
N ALA A 197 14.46 -0.09 10.26
CA ALA A 197 15.73 0.34 10.86
C ALA A 197 16.82 0.56 9.82
#